data_f4797dad72c76e06f79aada45facfa0c
#
_entry.id   f4797dad72c76e06f79aada45facfa0c
#
_cell.length_a   1.000
_cell.length_b   1.000
_cell.length_c   1.000
_cell.angle_alpha   90.00
_cell.angle_beta   90.00
_cell.angle_gamma   90.00
#
_symmetry.space_group_name_H-M   'P 1'
#
loop_
_entity.id
_entity.type
_entity.pdbx_description
1 polymer ?
#
loop_
_entity_poly.entity_id
_entity_poly.type
_entity_poly.pdbx_seq_one_letter_code
_entity_poly.pdbx_strand_id
1 'polypeptide(L)'
;MRFRRKDWDVQMPAALVAYWTAWYESDLDRVRTHLASAVTSDVEWNDPRDSFVGIDELEAAVRRLRTSKPDYVFTIASEIDQHHDRLRYRWNMTRKNRTLMEGLDVVTVEPSTGLLARVDGFFGHPTPIADLDSGIPQQLQPIPPAATSSGS
;
A
#
# COMPACT_ATOMS: atom_id res chain seq x y z
N MET A 1 -16.36 18.66 7.36
CA MET A 1 -16.82 17.67 8.34
C MET A 1 -15.68 16.66 8.56
N ARG A 2 -15.03 16.72 9.71
CA ARG A 2 -14.08 15.70 10.08
C ARG A 2 -14.85 14.51 10.61
N PHE A 3 -14.81 13.37 9.93
CA PHE A 3 -15.26 12.13 10.50
C PHE A 3 -14.37 11.80 11.70
N ARG A 4 -14.92 11.81 12.89
CA ARG A 4 -14.19 11.35 14.08
C ARG A 4 -14.12 9.82 14.03
N ARG A 5 -12.92 9.31 14.08
CA ARG A 5 -12.57 7.87 14.02
C ARG A 5 -12.96 7.04 15.22
N LYS A 6 -13.82 7.51 16.10
CA LYS A 6 -14.13 6.79 17.33
C LYS A 6 -14.99 5.54 17.17
N ASP A 7 -15.57 5.32 15.98
CA ASP A 7 -16.57 4.27 15.82
C ASP A 7 -16.11 3.09 14.95
N TRP A 8 -14.89 3.13 14.45
CA TRP A 8 -14.27 2.00 13.74
C TRP A 8 -12.82 1.86 14.17
N ASP A 9 -12.64 1.07 15.20
CA ASP A 9 -11.33 0.50 15.48
C ASP A 9 -10.98 -0.43 14.29
N VAL A 10 -10.48 0.16 13.22
CA VAL A 10 -9.95 -0.61 12.11
C VAL A 10 -8.63 -1.20 12.58
N GLN A 11 -8.72 -2.31 13.28
CA GLN A 11 -7.56 -3.14 13.54
C GLN A 11 -6.99 -3.57 12.19
N MET A 12 -5.66 -3.55 12.08
CA MET A 12 -5.01 -4.07 10.89
C MET A 12 -5.45 -5.52 10.67
N PRO A 13 -6.04 -5.87 9.51
CA PRO A 13 -6.47 -7.25 9.25
C PRO A 13 -5.32 -8.23 9.41
N ALA A 14 -5.60 -9.40 9.98
CA ALA A 14 -4.58 -10.43 10.23
C ALA A 14 -3.82 -10.81 8.93
N ALA A 15 -4.51 -10.89 7.82
CA ALA A 15 -3.88 -11.16 6.52
C ALA A 15 -2.90 -10.07 6.10
N LEU A 16 -3.20 -8.82 6.37
CA LEU A 16 -2.30 -7.70 6.07
C LEU A 16 -1.07 -7.71 6.98
N VAL A 17 -1.24 -8.07 8.25
CA VAL A 17 -0.11 -8.27 9.17
C VAL A 17 0.81 -9.38 8.66
N ALA A 18 0.24 -10.52 8.27
CA ALA A 18 1.01 -11.64 7.70
C ALA A 18 1.74 -11.24 6.41
N TYR A 19 1.07 -10.51 5.53
CA TYR A 19 1.66 -9.99 4.30
C TYR A 19 2.91 -9.14 4.57
N TRP A 20 2.81 -8.16 5.43
CA TRP A 20 3.95 -7.31 5.76
C TRP A 20 5.02 -8.05 6.57
N THR A 21 4.63 -9.01 7.41
CA THR A 21 5.59 -9.87 8.11
C THR A 21 6.47 -10.64 7.13
N ALA A 22 5.92 -11.11 6.01
CA ALA A 22 6.71 -11.77 4.97
C ALA A 22 7.81 -10.87 4.41
N TRP A 23 7.53 -9.58 4.20
CA TRP A 23 8.51 -8.61 3.70
C TRP A 23 9.61 -8.26 4.70
N TYR A 24 9.44 -8.62 5.98
CA TYR A 24 10.44 -8.45 7.05
C TYR A 24 11.21 -9.73 7.35
N GLU A 25 10.73 -10.88 6.91
CA GLU A 25 11.28 -12.16 7.32
C GLU A 25 12.73 -12.33 6.87
N SER A 26 13.62 -12.57 7.82
CA SER A 26 15.03 -12.85 7.57
C SER A 26 15.29 -14.31 7.25
N ASP A 27 14.46 -15.23 7.77
CA ASP A 27 14.49 -16.64 7.45
C ASP A 27 13.64 -16.91 6.21
N LEU A 28 14.30 -17.11 5.08
CA LEU A 28 13.61 -17.29 3.80
C LEU A 28 12.70 -18.53 3.77
N ASP A 29 12.98 -19.53 4.59
CA ASP A 29 12.15 -20.75 4.68
C ASP A 29 10.79 -20.47 5.33
N ARG A 30 10.64 -19.35 6.03
CA ARG A 30 9.39 -18.93 6.68
C ARG A 30 8.52 -18.01 5.82
N VAL A 31 9.07 -17.46 4.75
CA VAL A 31 8.34 -16.51 3.88
C VAL A 31 7.05 -17.13 3.36
N ARG A 32 7.09 -18.35 2.86
CA ARG A 32 5.90 -19.05 2.33
C ARG A 32 4.82 -19.21 3.39
N THR A 33 5.18 -19.53 4.62
CA THR A 33 4.21 -19.67 5.72
C THR A 33 3.47 -18.38 5.98
N HIS A 34 4.18 -17.25 6.00
CA HIS A 34 3.53 -15.94 6.16
C HIS A 34 2.61 -15.63 4.99
N LEU A 35 3.06 -15.84 3.76
CA LEU A 35 2.26 -15.57 2.57
C LEU A 35 1.01 -16.46 2.48
N ALA A 36 1.10 -17.72 2.90
CA ALA A 36 -0.04 -18.63 2.93
C ALA A 36 -1.17 -18.14 3.86
N SER A 37 -0.82 -17.41 4.91
CA SER A 37 -1.77 -16.77 5.83
C SER A 37 -2.19 -15.37 5.39
N ALA A 38 -1.63 -14.85 4.31
CA ALA A 38 -1.82 -13.48 3.87
C ALA A 38 -2.63 -13.36 2.58
N VAL A 39 -2.35 -14.20 1.58
CA VAL A 39 -2.84 -14.02 0.23
C VAL A 39 -3.54 -15.26 -0.31
N THR A 40 -4.42 -15.06 -1.27
CA THR A 40 -5.01 -16.16 -2.04
C THR A 40 -3.94 -16.80 -2.93
N SER A 41 -4.14 -18.06 -3.31
CA SER A 41 -3.18 -18.77 -4.17
C SER A 41 -3.00 -18.12 -5.55
N ASP A 42 -4.01 -17.42 -6.02
CA ASP A 42 -4.06 -16.71 -7.31
C ASP A 42 -3.96 -15.19 -7.16
N VAL A 43 -3.36 -14.71 -6.07
CA VAL A 43 -3.21 -13.28 -5.80
C VAL A 43 -2.64 -12.53 -7.00
N GLU A 44 -3.24 -11.40 -7.33
CA GLU A 44 -2.69 -10.47 -8.31
C GLU A 44 -1.88 -9.39 -7.59
N TRP A 45 -0.67 -9.16 -8.05
CA TRP A 45 0.22 -8.17 -7.45
C TRP A 45 0.83 -7.28 -8.51
N ASN A 46 0.64 -5.97 -8.37
CA ASN A 46 1.10 -4.98 -9.33
C ASN A 46 1.71 -3.78 -8.63
N ASP A 47 2.84 -3.35 -9.13
CA ASP A 47 3.42 -2.05 -8.81
C ASP A 47 4.04 -1.45 -10.08
N PRO A 48 4.63 -0.24 -10.03
CA PRO A 48 5.20 0.38 -11.23
C PRO A 48 6.33 -0.41 -11.92
N ARG A 49 6.94 -1.39 -11.25
CA ARG A 49 8.06 -2.18 -11.77
C ARG A 49 7.65 -3.58 -12.20
N ASP A 50 6.71 -4.18 -11.45
CA ASP A 50 6.39 -5.58 -11.55
C ASP A 50 4.88 -5.82 -11.66
N SER A 51 4.52 -6.88 -12.36
CA SER A 51 3.15 -7.38 -12.43
C SER A 51 3.20 -8.91 -12.48
N PHE A 52 2.55 -9.57 -11.53
CA PHE A 52 2.51 -11.03 -11.52
C PHE A 52 1.25 -11.57 -10.85
N VAL A 53 1.01 -12.84 -11.07
CA VAL A 53 -0.13 -13.59 -10.53
C VAL A 53 0.37 -14.83 -9.82
N GLY A 54 -0.17 -15.08 -8.64
CA GLY A 54 0.08 -16.27 -7.87
C GLY A 54 1.06 -16.10 -6.73
N ILE A 55 0.83 -16.89 -5.68
CA ILE A 55 1.64 -16.86 -4.46
C ILE A 55 3.11 -17.26 -4.72
N ASP A 56 3.37 -18.12 -5.70
CA ASP A 56 4.73 -18.54 -6.02
C ASP A 56 5.58 -17.39 -6.56
N GLU A 57 5.00 -16.55 -7.44
CA GLU A 57 5.69 -15.38 -7.97
C GLU A 57 5.88 -14.31 -6.88
N LEU A 58 4.88 -14.12 -6.01
CA LEU A 58 4.98 -13.20 -4.88
C LEU A 58 6.08 -13.66 -3.91
N GLU A 59 6.12 -14.94 -3.56
CA GLU A 59 7.19 -15.49 -2.73
C GLU A 59 8.57 -15.24 -3.35
N ALA A 60 8.71 -15.49 -4.64
CA ALA A 60 9.97 -15.24 -5.35
C ALA A 60 10.38 -13.76 -5.28
N ALA A 61 9.43 -12.83 -5.40
CA ALA A 61 9.69 -11.39 -5.28
C ALA A 61 10.14 -11.00 -3.87
N VAL A 62 9.48 -11.51 -2.84
CA VAL A 62 9.86 -11.27 -1.44
C VAL A 62 11.25 -11.82 -1.16
N ARG A 63 11.53 -13.05 -1.59
CA ARG A 63 12.85 -13.67 -1.40
C ARG A 63 13.95 -12.89 -2.10
N ARG A 64 13.72 -12.41 -3.32
CA ARG A 64 14.70 -11.55 -4.04
C ARG A 64 15.02 -10.29 -3.27
N LEU A 65 14.00 -9.59 -2.76
CA LEU A 65 14.22 -8.38 -1.97
C LEU A 65 14.99 -8.68 -0.68
N ARG A 66 14.56 -9.69 0.06
CA ARG A 66 15.21 -10.06 1.33
C ARG A 66 16.66 -10.51 1.14
N THR A 67 16.97 -11.13 0.01
CA THR A 67 18.33 -11.57 -0.32
C THR A 67 19.21 -10.40 -0.77
N SER A 68 18.69 -9.54 -1.65
CA SER A 68 19.48 -8.46 -2.25
C SER A 68 19.54 -7.20 -1.38
N LYS A 69 18.52 -6.95 -0.56
CA LYS A 69 18.35 -5.74 0.24
C LYS A 69 17.88 -6.08 1.66
N PRO A 70 18.66 -6.85 2.43
CA PRO A 70 18.22 -7.34 3.75
C PRO A 70 18.02 -6.24 4.79
N ASP A 71 18.61 -5.07 4.57
CA ASP A 71 18.53 -3.89 5.46
C ASP A 71 17.40 -2.90 5.08
N TYR A 72 16.60 -3.23 4.06
CA TYR A 72 15.40 -2.44 3.75
C TYR A 72 14.30 -2.74 4.75
N VAL A 73 13.67 -1.68 5.26
CA VAL A 73 12.59 -1.74 6.25
C VAL A 73 11.37 -1.03 5.69
N PHE A 74 10.23 -1.72 5.72
CA PHE A 74 8.95 -1.12 5.38
C PHE A 74 8.22 -0.73 6.64
N THR A 75 7.57 0.42 6.62
CA THR A 75 6.76 0.93 7.73
C THR A 75 5.41 1.38 7.19
N ILE A 76 4.33 0.99 7.86
CA ILE A 76 3.00 1.53 7.56
C ILE A 76 2.98 2.99 8.03
N ALA A 77 2.75 3.90 7.09
CA ALA A 77 2.94 5.34 7.29
C ALA A 77 1.62 6.11 7.37
N SER A 78 0.50 5.43 7.37
CA SER A 78 -0.83 6.02 7.54
C SER A 78 -1.73 5.05 8.29
N GLU A 79 -2.88 5.54 8.68
CA GLU A 79 -3.98 4.67 9.08
C GLU A 79 -4.52 3.92 7.88
N ILE A 80 -5.17 2.79 8.12
CA ILE A 80 -5.79 1.98 7.08
C ILE A 80 -7.19 2.48 6.83
N ASP A 81 -7.45 2.89 5.61
CA ASP A 81 -8.77 3.25 5.12
C ASP A 81 -9.44 2.02 4.53
N GLN A 82 -10.68 1.77 4.90
CA GLN A 82 -11.41 0.58 4.46
C GLN A 82 -12.83 0.91 4.07
N HIS A 83 -13.28 0.37 2.95
CA HIS A 83 -14.68 0.25 2.60
C HIS A 83 -14.91 -1.01 1.76
N HIS A 84 -16.04 -1.68 1.96
CA HIS A 84 -16.36 -2.94 1.29
C HIS A 84 -15.18 -3.93 1.42
N ASP A 85 -14.70 -4.49 0.32
CA ASP A 85 -13.57 -5.41 0.26
C ASP A 85 -12.24 -4.71 -0.10
N ARG A 86 -12.16 -3.39 0.07
CA ARG A 86 -11.00 -2.57 -0.29
C ARG A 86 -10.34 -1.98 0.94
N LEU A 87 -9.00 -2.01 0.94
CA LEU A 87 -8.15 -1.30 1.89
C LEU A 87 -7.22 -0.37 1.12
N ARG A 88 -6.87 0.76 1.69
CA ARG A 88 -5.75 1.58 1.23
C ARG A 88 -4.96 2.09 2.41
N TYR A 89 -3.67 2.23 2.24
CA TYR A 89 -2.76 2.78 3.24
C TYR A 89 -1.46 3.24 2.58
N ARG A 90 -0.74 4.11 3.28
CA ARG A 90 0.61 4.52 2.88
C ARG A 90 1.66 3.67 3.58
N TRP A 91 2.79 3.51 2.91
CA TRP A 91 3.96 2.86 3.45
C TRP A 91 5.23 3.64 3.07
N ASN A 92 6.26 3.49 3.89
CA ASN A 92 7.61 3.99 3.62
C ASN A 92 8.58 2.82 3.55
N MET A 93 9.56 2.92 2.67
CA MET A 93 10.71 2.04 2.63
C MET A 93 11.94 2.83 3.07
N THR A 94 12.61 2.34 4.11
CA THR A 94 13.76 3.00 4.71
C THR A 94 14.98 2.08 4.72
N ARG A 95 16.14 2.71 4.78
CA ARG A 95 17.42 2.05 5.01
C ARG A 95 18.24 2.95 5.93
N LYS A 96 18.71 2.40 7.07
CA LYS A 96 19.52 3.16 8.04
C LYS A 96 18.84 4.49 8.41
N ASN A 97 17.57 4.44 8.75
CA ASN A 97 16.72 5.59 9.11
C ASN A 97 16.54 6.67 8.03
N ARG A 98 16.95 6.36 6.79
CA ARG A 98 16.72 7.24 5.64
C ARG A 98 15.58 6.71 4.78
N THR A 99 14.57 7.53 4.52
CA THR A 99 13.49 7.18 3.59
C THR A 99 14.03 7.14 2.17
N LEU A 100 13.89 5.99 1.52
CA LEU A 100 14.27 5.77 0.13
C LEU A 100 13.09 5.90 -0.82
N MET A 101 11.90 5.50 -0.34
CA MET A 101 10.69 5.47 -1.15
C MET A 101 9.47 5.57 -0.26
N GLU A 102 8.44 6.21 -0.78
CA GLU A 102 7.10 6.25 -0.21
C GLU A 102 6.13 5.63 -1.21
N GLY A 103 5.08 5.02 -0.72
CA GLY A 103 4.09 4.42 -1.58
C GLY A 103 2.70 4.38 -0.96
N LEU A 104 1.76 3.98 -1.79
CA LEU A 104 0.37 3.73 -1.44
C LEU A 104 -0.02 2.36 -2.01
N ASP A 105 -0.59 1.51 -1.18
CA ASP A 105 -1.22 0.28 -1.63
C ASP A 105 -2.74 0.40 -1.60
N VAL A 106 -3.37 -0.17 -2.62
CA VAL A 106 -4.79 -0.49 -2.63
C VAL A 106 -4.92 -2.00 -2.67
N VAL A 107 -5.60 -2.55 -1.69
CA VAL A 107 -5.70 -4.00 -1.48
C VAL A 107 -7.14 -4.44 -1.61
N THR A 108 -7.37 -5.54 -2.33
CA THR A 108 -8.65 -6.22 -2.39
C THR A 108 -8.60 -7.46 -1.50
N VAL A 109 -9.57 -7.59 -0.62
CA VAL A 109 -9.72 -8.75 0.28
C VAL A 109 -10.79 -9.69 -0.28
N GLU A 110 -10.51 -10.99 -0.26
CA GLU A 110 -11.51 -12.01 -0.54
C GLU A 110 -12.44 -12.15 0.66
N PRO A 111 -13.75 -11.82 0.54
CA PRO A 111 -14.64 -11.78 1.71
C PRO A 111 -14.80 -13.11 2.43
N SER A 112 -14.74 -14.23 1.71
CA SER A 112 -14.96 -15.56 2.29
C SER A 112 -13.82 -16.04 3.17
N THR A 113 -12.57 -15.59 2.92
CA THR A 113 -11.38 -16.05 3.62
C THR A 113 -10.69 -14.96 4.43
N GLY A 114 -10.92 -13.69 4.10
CA GLY A 114 -10.17 -12.56 4.64
C GLY A 114 -8.76 -12.42 4.05
N LEU A 115 -8.37 -13.28 3.11
CA LEU A 115 -7.06 -13.22 2.46
C LEU A 115 -7.01 -12.10 1.41
N LEU A 116 -5.82 -11.59 1.16
CA LEU A 116 -5.60 -10.58 0.13
C LEU A 116 -5.65 -11.23 -1.24
N ALA A 117 -6.58 -10.81 -2.08
CA ALA A 117 -6.73 -11.32 -3.45
C ALA A 117 -6.00 -10.48 -4.48
N ARG A 118 -5.75 -9.21 -4.17
CA ARG A 118 -5.06 -8.28 -5.06
C ARG A 118 -4.37 -7.17 -4.27
N VAL A 119 -3.17 -6.82 -4.70
CA VAL A 119 -2.42 -5.69 -4.18
C VAL A 119 -1.99 -4.83 -5.36
N ASP A 120 -2.40 -3.57 -5.38
CA ASP A 120 -1.97 -2.57 -6.36
C ASP A 120 -1.17 -1.49 -5.63
N GLY A 121 0.12 -1.41 -5.90
CA GLY A 121 1.03 -0.45 -5.31
C GLY A 121 1.32 0.73 -6.24
N PHE A 122 1.41 1.91 -5.66
CA PHE A 122 1.83 3.13 -6.33
C PHE A 122 3.01 3.73 -5.60
N PHE A 123 3.97 4.31 -6.33
CA PHE A 123 5.12 4.96 -5.74
C PHE A 123 4.96 6.48 -5.73
N GLY A 124 5.28 7.09 -4.60
CA GLY A 124 5.23 8.53 -4.44
C GLY A 124 3.82 9.12 -4.42
N HIS A 125 3.73 10.37 -4.77
CA HIS A 125 2.48 11.09 -4.92
C HIS A 125 2.21 11.38 -6.39
N PRO A 126 0.94 11.46 -6.82
CA PRO A 126 0.63 11.97 -8.14
C PRO A 126 1.23 13.36 -8.34
N THR A 127 1.79 13.59 -9.52
CA THR A 127 2.31 14.92 -9.86
C THR A 127 1.16 15.92 -9.88
N PRO A 128 1.28 17.07 -9.21
CA PRO A 128 0.28 18.12 -9.29
C PRO A 128 0.06 18.57 -10.73
N ILE A 129 -1.15 18.96 -11.08
CA ILE A 129 -1.45 19.54 -12.39
C ILE A 129 -0.70 20.87 -12.48
N ALA A 130 0.25 20.95 -13.42
CA ALA A 130 1.04 22.18 -13.64
C ALA A 130 0.35 23.17 -14.56
N ASP A 131 -0.56 22.71 -15.42
CA ASP A 131 -1.22 23.52 -16.44
C ASP A 131 -2.72 23.19 -16.46
N LEU A 132 -3.55 24.17 -16.14
CA LEU A 132 -5.00 24.03 -16.16
C LEU A 132 -5.59 23.98 -17.59
N ASP A 133 -4.83 24.38 -18.59
CA ASP A 133 -5.21 24.30 -20.01
C ASP A 133 -4.97 22.93 -20.65
N SER A 134 -4.64 21.93 -19.86
CA SER A 134 -4.25 20.57 -20.31
C SER A 134 -5.39 19.73 -20.92
N GLY A 135 -6.48 20.36 -21.36
CA GLY A 135 -7.62 19.66 -21.94
C GLY A 135 -8.59 19.06 -20.92
N ILE A 136 -8.36 19.32 -19.64
CA ILE A 136 -9.27 18.91 -18.58
C ILE A 136 -10.52 19.81 -18.63
N PRO A 137 -11.74 19.26 -18.71
CA PRO A 137 -12.96 20.06 -18.63
C PRO A 137 -12.96 20.95 -17.38
N GLN A 138 -13.45 22.18 -17.52
CA GLN A 138 -13.45 23.16 -16.42
C GLN A 138 -14.08 22.60 -15.12
N GLN A 139 -15.12 21.77 -15.26
CA GLN A 139 -15.80 21.13 -14.13
C GLN A 139 -14.90 20.16 -13.35
N LEU A 140 -13.83 19.68 -13.96
CA LEU A 140 -12.87 18.74 -13.37
C LEU A 140 -11.55 19.42 -12.96
N GLN A 141 -11.45 20.72 -13.13
CA GLN A 141 -10.26 21.45 -12.71
C GLN A 141 -10.16 21.50 -11.18
N PRO A 142 -8.93 21.52 -10.64
CA PRO A 142 -8.74 21.60 -9.20
C PRO A 142 -9.43 22.82 -8.59
N ILE A 143 -10.05 22.62 -7.44
CA ILE A 143 -10.60 23.73 -6.66
C ILE A 143 -9.41 24.54 -6.14
N PRO A 144 -9.36 25.87 -6.36
CA PRO A 144 -8.30 26.69 -5.80
C PRO A 144 -8.27 26.56 -4.27
N PRO A 145 -7.08 26.58 -3.63
CA PRO A 145 -7.03 26.64 -2.18
C PRO A 145 -7.78 27.86 -1.68
N ALA A 146 -8.55 27.70 -0.58
CA ALA A 146 -9.22 28.82 0.06
C ALA A 146 -8.19 29.91 0.39
N ALA A 147 -8.52 31.18 0.04
CA ALA A 147 -7.67 32.28 0.41
C ALA A 147 -7.49 32.28 1.93
N THR A 148 -6.24 32.16 2.41
CA THR A 148 -5.94 32.41 3.81
C THR A 148 -6.23 33.86 4.07
N SER A 149 -7.34 34.15 4.79
CA SER A 149 -7.55 35.51 5.32
C SER A 149 -6.39 35.76 6.29
N SER A 150 -5.44 36.59 5.89
CA SER A 150 -4.51 37.20 6.84
C SER A 150 -5.34 38.14 7.70
N GLY A 151 -5.79 37.63 8.87
CA GLY A 151 -6.35 38.49 9.89
C GLY A 151 -5.26 39.46 10.34
N SER A 152 -5.49 40.70 10.05
CA SER A 152 -4.74 41.79 10.69
C SER A 152 -5.13 41.91 12.16
#